data_6baa9e77006dde9df44134f982824bcf
#
_entry.id   6baa9e77006dde9df44134f982824bcf
#
_cell.length_a   1.000
_cell.length_b   1.000
_cell.length_c   1.000
_cell.angle_alpha   90.00
_cell.angle_beta   90.00
_cell.angle_gamma   90.00
#
_symmetry.space_group_name_H-M   'P 1'
#
loop_
_entity.id
_entity.type
_entity.pdbx_description
1 polymer ?
#
loop_
_entity_poly.entity_id
_entity_poly.type
_entity_poly.pdbx_seq_one_letter_code
_entity_poly.pdbx_strand_id
1 'polypeptide(L)'
;SPVVWGEKVFLLSADPTTAERHILCLDAATGRIRWQRNFKSTTHKLHSRSSYASSTPTVDKDLVYFAWSDPQHTYVKAFSHNGDEVWTRDLGTWSSQHGFGTSPVIYKDMLFLNASQASMKLPEGIEPGQSFVYALDKNTGEQRWKTPRGSASASYSVPAIYSGKNGDELICTNTTDGMYSLNPFTGKQNWGIIAFNMRTVSSPVFANNLILGSTGSGGGGNSVVAVQPGAKPTIRFKLERAAPYVPTSVTKDNLLFCFYDKGILSCIDLKSGETLYQQRLDCAFSGSPIRVGDKLYCIDEEGVVHVIAASQEFKVLGKNPLGEASRSVPAVSGGRMYFRTYSHLICVGAKKS
;
A
#
# COMPACT_ATOMS: atom_id res chain seq x y z
N SER A 1 7.34 2.98 -3.37
CA SER A 1 7.97 3.44 -2.10
C SER A 1 9.26 2.69 -1.86
N PRO A 2 10.24 3.24 -1.11
CA PRO A 2 11.46 2.53 -0.72
C PRO A 2 11.18 1.52 0.39
N VAL A 3 11.95 0.43 0.42
CA VAL A 3 12.05 -0.47 1.58
C VAL A 3 13.51 -0.62 1.99
N VAL A 4 13.74 -0.78 3.29
CA VAL A 4 15.10 -0.79 3.84
C VAL A 4 15.34 -2.08 4.62
N TRP A 5 16.49 -2.73 4.37
CA TRP A 5 16.95 -3.88 5.14
C TRP A 5 18.46 -3.74 5.42
N GLY A 6 18.81 -3.56 6.68
CA GLY A 6 20.18 -3.28 7.08
C GLY A 6 20.74 -2.04 6.38
N GLU A 7 21.81 -2.19 5.63
CA GLU A 7 22.47 -1.12 4.88
C GLU A 7 22.01 -1.01 3.40
N LYS A 8 20.88 -1.60 3.05
CA LYS A 8 20.37 -1.63 1.69
C LYS A 8 19.00 -0.99 1.60
N VAL A 9 18.79 -0.19 0.54
CA VAL A 9 17.47 0.34 0.16
C VAL A 9 17.09 -0.26 -1.17
N PHE A 10 15.91 -0.85 -1.25
CA PHE A 10 15.39 -1.45 -2.46
C PHE A 10 14.25 -0.61 -3.03
N LEU A 11 14.25 -0.44 -4.35
CA LEU A 11 13.28 0.34 -5.11
C LEU A 11 12.86 -0.38 -6.38
N LEU A 12 11.58 -0.27 -6.73
CA LEU A 12 11.10 -0.45 -8.09
C LEU A 12 10.99 0.92 -8.74
N SER A 13 11.56 1.09 -9.92
CA SER A 13 11.44 2.28 -10.75
C SER A 13 11.04 1.89 -12.18
N ALA A 14 10.70 2.86 -13.01
CA ALA A 14 10.40 2.61 -14.41
C ALA A 14 10.67 3.85 -15.25
N ASP A 15 11.05 3.63 -16.50
CA ASP A 15 11.09 4.66 -17.52
C ASP A 15 9.64 4.97 -17.96
N PRO A 16 9.19 6.22 -17.89
CA PRO A 16 7.82 6.59 -18.25
C PRO A 16 7.53 6.49 -19.75
N THR A 17 8.55 6.52 -20.60
CA THR A 17 8.45 6.51 -22.07
C THR A 17 8.43 5.09 -22.62
N THR A 18 9.27 4.20 -22.10
CA THR A 18 9.44 2.83 -22.60
C THR A 18 8.71 1.79 -21.75
N ALA A 19 8.26 2.17 -20.55
CA ALA A 19 7.76 1.28 -19.51
C ALA A 19 8.80 0.25 -19.01
N GLU A 20 10.09 0.38 -19.35
CA GLU A 20 11.12 -0.50 -18.79
C GLU A 20 11.13 -0.41 -17.26
N ARG A 21 11.17 -1.55 -16.59
CA ARG A 21 11.24 -1.63 -15.12
C ARG A 21 12.68 -1.70 -14.67
N HIS A 22 12.99 -0.93 -13.64
CA HIS A 22 14.31 -0.91 -13.00
C HIS A 22 14.15 -1.33 -11.54
N ILE A 23 14.75 -2.46 -11.20
CA ILE A 23 14.92 -2.87 -9.81
C ILE A 23 16.29 -2.36 -9.36
N LEU A 24 16.29 -1.59 -8.26
CA LEU A 24 17.50 -0.99 -7.72
C LEU A 24 17.73 -1.40 -6.28
N CYS A 25 18.99 -1.66 -5.96
CA CYS A 25 19.47 -1.72 -4.60
C CYS A 25 20.51 -0.60 -4.41
N LEU A 26 20.27 0.25 -3.42
CA LEU A 26 21.18 1.34 -3.08
C LEU A 26 21.79 1.11 -1.70
N ASP A 27 22.96 1.65 -1.51
CA ASP A 27 23.58 1.76 -0.21
C ASP A 27 22.81 2.77 0.65
N ALA A 28 22.40 2.36 1.83
CA ALA A 28 21.53 3.15 2.71
C ALA A 28 22.23 4.38 3.31
N ALA A 29 23.57 4.38 3.37
CA ALA A 29 24.35 5.49 3.93
C ALA A 29 24.76 6.51 2.86
N THR A 30 25.12 6.03 1.67
CA THR A 30 25.73 6.86 0.61
C THR A 30 24.80 7.14 -0.55
N GLY A 31 23.70 6.37 -0.71
CA GLY A 31 22.79 6.45 -1.84
C GLY A 31 23.37 5.87 -3.15
N ARG A 32 24.61 5.32 -3.14
CA ARG A 32 25.20 4.72 -4.34
C ARG A 32 24.45 3.46 -4.73
N ILE A 33 24.23 3.26 -6.04
CA ILE A 33 23.63 2.03 -6.57
C ILE A 33 24.63 0.88 -6.36
N ARG A 34 24.25 -0.12 -5.57
CA ARG A 34 25.00 -1.36 -5.36
C ARG A 34 24.80 -2.31 -6.53
N TRP A 35 23.57 -2.41 -7.03
CA TRP A 35 23.21 -3.16 -8.23
C TRP A 35 21.89 -2.67 -8.82
N GLN A 36 21.67 -2.96 -10.09
CA GLN A 36 20.46 -2.67 -10.85
C GLN A 36 20.12 -3.83 -11.77
N ARG A 37 18.83 -4.08 -11.98
CA ARG A 37 18.30 -5.03 -12.98
C ARG A 37 17.22 -4.32 -13.78
N ASN A 38 17.27 -4.51 -15.09
CA ASN A 38 16.35 -3.89 -16.04
C ASN A 38 15.49 -4.95 -16.72
N PHE A 39 14.19 -4.66 -16.87
CA PHE A 39 13.24 -5.55 -17.49
C PHE A 39 12.45 -4.78 -18.53
N LYS A 40 12.56 -5.20 -19.80
CA LYS A 40 11.72 -4.68 -20.87
C LYS A 40 10.25 -4.91 -20.54
N SER A 41 9.40 -3.99 -20.94
CA SER A 41 7.96 -4.05 -20.72
C SER A 41 7.23 -3.29 -21.81
N THR A 42 5.89 -3.37 -21.80
CA THR A 42 5.05 -2.75 -22.80
C THR A 42 4.33 -1.54 -22.20
N THR A 43 4.36 -0.41 -22.95
CA THR A 43 3.61 0.78 -22.56
C THR A 43 2.11 0.52 -22.65
N HIS A 44 1.39 1.06 -21.70
CA HIS A 44 -0.06 0.98 -21.63
C HIS A 44 -0.64 2.18 -20.87
N LYS A 45 -1.95 2.38 -21.00
CA LYS A 45 -2.63 3.50 -20.33
C LYS A 45 -2.56 3.35 -18.81
N LEU A 46 -2.14 4.42 -18.15
CA LEU A 46 -2.15 4.56 -16.70
C LEU A 46 -3.05 5.72 -16.27
N HIS A 47 -3.51 5.68 -15.04
CA HIS A 47 -4.10 6.85 -14.39
C HIS A 47 -3.03 7.92 -14.16
N SER A 48 -3.38 9.21 -14.21
CA SER A 48 -2.43 10.34 -14.02
C SER A 48 -1.67 10.32 -12.67
N ARG A 49 -2.21 9.64 -11.67
CA ARG A 49 -1.56 9.44 -10.36
C ARG A 49 -0.76 8.14 -10.26
N SER A 50 -0.77 7.30 -11.28
CA SER A 50 -0.05 6.02 -11.31
C SER A 50 1.26 6.14 -12.10
N SER A 51 2.14 5.19 -11.88
CA SER A 51 3.35 4.99 -12.67
C SER A 51 3.49 3.50 -12.99
N TYR A 52 4.39 3.16 -13.89
CA TYR A 52 4.76 1.77 -14.17
C TYR A 52 5.47 1.08 -12.98
N ALA A 53 5.77 1.83 -11.90
CA ALA A 53 6.44 1.35 -10.69
C ALA A 53 5.63 1.67 -9.40
N SER A 54 4.30 1.60 -9.47
CA SER A 54 3.42 1.93 -8.33
C SER A 54 3.45 0.90 -7.19
N SER A 55 3.94 -0.32 -7.44
CA SER A 55 4.13 -1.35 -6.41
C SER A 55 5.33 -1.04 -5.51
N THR A 56 5.18 -1.33 -4.23
CA THR A 56 6.27 -1.27 -3.26
C THR A 56 6.85 -2.68 -3.08
N PRO A 57 8.17 -2.87 -3.15
CA PRO A 57 8.76 -4.17 -2.86
C PRO A 57 8.57 -4.57 -1.41
N THR A 58 8.70 -5.86 -1.11
CA THR A 58 8.81 -6.36 0.27
C THR A 58 10.11 -7.14 0.44
N VAL A 59 10.65 -7.17 1.64
CA VAL A 59 11.98 -7.72 1.93
C VAL A 59 11.96 -8.48 3.24
N ASP A 60 12.67 -9.60 3.29
CA ASP A 60 13.00 -10.30 4.52
C ASP A 60 14.52 -10.49 4.65
N LYS A 61 14.95 -11.32 5.59
CA LYS A 61 16.38 -11.57 5.85
C LYS A 61 17.13 -12.20 4.67
N ASP A 62 16.42 -12.91 3.79
CA ASP A 62 17.01 -13.72 2.72
C ASP A 62 16.82 -13.07 1.33
N LEU A 63 15.62 -12.58 1.04
CA LEU A 63 15.19 -12.18 -0.29
C LEU A 63 14.47 -10.82 -0.30
N VAL A 64 14.43 -10.21 -1.47
CA VAL A 64 13.58 -9.05 -1.79
C VAL A 64 12.65 -9.41 -2.94
N TYR A 65 11.38 -9.01 -2.84
CA TYR A 65 10.32 -9.37 -3.76
C TYR A 65 9.73 -8.15 -4.43
N PHE A 66 9.56 -8.24 -5.74
CA PHE A 66 8.99 -7.18 -6.57
C PHE A 66 7.79 -7.71 -7.35
N ALA A 67 6.80 -6.86 -7.57
CA ALA A 67 5.66 -7.19 -8.42
C ALA A 67 5.34 -6.00 -9.35
N TRP A 68 4.98 -6.30 -10.59
CA TRP A 68 4.46 -5.34 -11.56
C TRP A 68 3.66 -6.05 -12.62
N SER A 69 2.91 -5.32 -13.42
CA SER A 69 2.28 -5.87 -14.62
C SER A 69 2.49 -4.99 -15.86
N ASP A 70 2.36 -5.61 -16.99
CA ASP A 70 1.94 -5.03 -18.26
C ASP A 70 0.63 -5.72 -18.71
N PRO A 71 0.05 -5.39 -19.88
CA PRO A 71 -1.22 -6.00 -20.29
C PRO A 71 -1.17 -7.53 -20.47
N GLN A 72 -0.01 -8.10 -20.78
CA GLN A 72 0.17 -9.52 -21.07
C GLN A 72 0.62 -10.32 -19.86
N HIS A 73 1.36 -9.69 -18.94
CA HIS A 73 2.04 -10.38 -17.84
C HIS A 73 1.87 -9.68 -16.51
N THR A 74 1.76 -10.47 -15.46
CA THR A 74 1.83 -10.01 -14.08
C THR A 74 2.95 -10.77 -13.38
N TYR A 75 4.08 -10.10 -13.23
CA TYR A 75 5.26 -10.71 -12.64
C TYR A 75 5.33 -10.52 -11.14
N VAL A 76 5.72 -11.61 -10.47
CA VAL A 76 6.28 -11.57 -9.11
C VAL A 76 7.66 -12.18 -9.19
N LYS A 77 8.66 -11.46 -8.71
CA LYS A 77 10.07 -11.86 -8.78
C LYS A 77 10.74 -11.74 -7.43
N ALA A 78 11.59 -12.72 -7.11
CA ALA A 78 12.44 -12.70 -5.94
C ALA A 78 13.91 -12.62 -6.32
N PHE A 79 14.64 -11.79 -5.60
CA PHE A 79 16.07 -11.62 -5.76
C PHE A 79 16.80 -11.82 -4.43
N SER A 80 18.03 -12.34 -4.49
CA SER A 80 18.95 -12.24 -3.37
C SER A 80 19.24 -10.77 -3.05
N HIS A 81 19.71 -10.48 -1.84
CA HIS A 81 20.14 -9.13 -1.49
C HIS A 81 21.36 -8.64 -2.31
N ASN A 82 22.00 -9.53 -3.08
CA ASN A 82 23.10 -9.22 -3.99
C ASN A 82 22.64 -9.04 -5.44
N GLY A 83 21.33 -9.20 -5.71
CA GLY A 83 20.73 -8.94 -6.99
C GLY A 83 20.67 -10.13 -7.93
N ASP A 84 20.91 -11.35 -7.45
CA ASP A 84 20.71 -12.57 -8.23
C ASP A 84 19.21 -12.92 -8.25
N GLU A 85 18.65 -13.16 -9.42
CA GLU A 85 17.26 -13.60 -9.54
C GLU A 85 17.15 -15.04 -9.02
N VAL A 86 16.29 -15.25 -8.01
CA VAL A 86 16.09 -16.56 -7.39
C VAL A 86 14.92 -17.30 -8.05
N TRP A 87 13.82 -16.60 -8.26
CA TRP A 87 12.67 -17.13 -8.98
C TRP A 87 11.84 -16.02 -9.62
N THR A 88 11.09 -16.39 -10.63
CA THR A 88 10.07 -15.57 -11.29
C THR A 88 8.77 -16.35 -11.40
N ARG A 89 7.67 -15.68 -11.08
CA ARG A 89 6.32 -16.17 -11.34
C ARG A 89 5.57 -15.18 -12.23
N ASP A 90 5.00 -15.69 -13.31
CA ASP A 90 4.04 -14.98 -14.14
C ASP A 90 2.63 -15.43 -13.76
N LEU A 91 1.77 -14.50 -13.38
CA LEU A 91 0.39 -14.74 -12.98
C LEU A 91 -0.60 -14.48 -14.14
N GLY A 92 -0.09 -14.20 -15.34
CA GLY A 92 -0.87 -13.93 -16.55
C GLY A 92 -1.25 -12.46 -16.72
N THR A 93 -2.26 -12.22 -17.56
CA THR A 93 -2.72 -10.89 -17.97
C THR A 93 -3.22 -10.05 -16.80
N TRP A 94 -3.17 -8.73 -16.97
CA TRP A 94 -3.69 -7.77 -16.02
C TRP A 94 -4.72 -6.84 -16.66
N SER A 95 -5.90 -6.75 -16.07
CA SER A 95 -6.99 -5.91 -16.53
C SER A 95 -7.38 -4.88 -15.47
N SER A 96 -7.17 -3.60 -15.76
CA SER A 96 -7.63 -2.52 -14.91
C SER A 96 -7.76 -1.19 -15.67
N GLN A 97 -8.50 -0.25 -15.09
CA GLN A 97 -8.64 1.11 -15.62
C GLN A 97 -7.42 2.00 -15.36
N HIS A 98 -6.59 1.65 -14.38
CA HIS A 98 -5.58 2.57 -13.81
C HIS A 98 -4.17 2.00 -13.74
N GLY A 99 -3.94 0.80 -14.27
CA GLY A 99 -2.67 0.09 -14.18
C GLY A 99 -2.52 -0.73 -12.89
N PHE A 100 -1.33 -1.25 -12.67
CA PHE A 100 -0.98 -2.08 -11.52
C PHE A 100 -0.56 -1.20 -10.33
N GLY A 101 -1.02 -1.51 -9.12
CA GLY A 101 -0.71 -0.70 -7.94
C GLY A 101 -0.74 -1.44 -6.61
N THR A 102 -0.95 -2.77 -6.63
CA THR A 102 -0.83 -3.58 -5.41
C THR A 102 0.63 -3.94 -5.11
N SER A 103 0.89 -4.42 -3.91
CA SER A 103 2.23 -4.79 -3.44
C SER A 103 2.22 -6.18 -2.80
N PRO A 104 3.32 -6.94 -2.90
CA PRO A 104 3.44 -8.23 -2.23
C PRO A 104 3.61 -8.08 -0.72
N VAL A 105 3.14 -9.05 0.04
CA VAL A 105 3.24 -9.11 1.51
C VAL A 105 3.79 -10.45 1.94
N ILE A 106 4.76 -10.44 2.85
CA ILE A 106 5.35 -11.66 3.44
C ILE A 106 4.69 -11.97 4.78
N TYR A 107 4.39 -13.24 4.98
CA TYR A 107 4.06 -13.79 6.29
C TYR A 107 4.56 -15.21 6.41
N LYS A 108 5.47 -15.48 7.32
CA LYS A 108 6.17 -16.75 7.50
C LYS A 108 6.87 -17.20 6.20
N ASP A 109 6.48 -18.33 5.64
CA ASP A 109 6.97 -18.89 4.37
C ASP A 109 6.12 -18.52 3.15
N MET A 110 5.11 -17.67 3.35
CA MET A 110 4.18 -17.23 2.32
C MET A 110 4.47 -15.83 1.81
N LEU A 111 4.25 -15.63 0.52
CA LEU A 111 4.16 -14.33 -0.15
C LEU A 111 2.75 -14.17 -0.72
N PHE A 112 2.02 -13.15 -0.26
CA PHE A 112 0.68 -12.85 -0.74
C PHE A 112 0.68 -11.74 -1.77
N LEU A 113 -0.20 -11.87 -2.78
CA LEU A 113 -0.52 -10.79 -3.71
C LEU A 113 -2.04 -10.73 -3.91
N ASN A 114 -2.62 -9.55 -3.67
CA ASN A 114 -4.00 -9.26 -4.01
C ASN A 114 -4.06 -8.82 -5.49
N ALA A 115 -4.23 -9.78 -6.39
CA ALA A 115 -4.36 -9.54 -7.82
C ALA A 115 -5.81 -9.18 -8.17
N SER A 116 -6.26 -8.01 -7.73
CA SER A 116 -7.59 -7.50 -8.00
C SER A 116 -7.66 -6.86 -9.37
N GLN A 117 -8.46 -7.42 -10.24
CA GLN A 117 -8.65 -7.00 -11.63
C GLN A 117 -10.06 -6.47 -11.87
N ALA A 118 -10.26 -5.75 -12.97
CA ALA A 118 -11.56 -5.27 -13.40
C ALA A 118 -12.15 -6.14 -14.51
N SER A 119 -13.47 -6.36 -14.46
CA SER A 119 -14.25 -6.97 -15.55
C SER A 119 -15.25 -6.01 -16.17
N MET A 120 -15.39 -4.82 -15.60
CA MET A 120 -16.34 -3.78 -16.06
C MET A 120 -15.64 -2.44 -16.25
N LYS A 121 -16.20 -1.60 -17.12
CA LYS A 121 -15.70 -0.24 -17.39
C LYS A 121 -14.22 -0.20 -17.77
N LEU A 122 -13.80 -1.16 -18.58
CA LEU A 122 -12.43 -1.25 -19.08
C LEU A 122 -12.22 -0.28 -20.26
N PRO A 123 -10.97 0.17 -20.49
CA PRO A 123 -10.59 0.82 -21.73
C PRO A 123 -10.84 -0.10 -22.95
N GLU A 124 -11.02 0.50 -24.10
CA GLU A 124 -11.15 -0.25 -25.36
C GLU A 124 -9.94 -1.17 -25.59
N GLY A 125 -10.20 -2.41 -26.03
CA GLY A 125 -9.17 -3.41 -26.29
C GLY A 125 -8.61 -4.12 -25.06
N ILE A 126 -9.15 -3.84 -23.86
CA ILE A 126 -8.76 -4.56 -22.63
C ILE A 126 -9.83 -5.60 -22.29
N GLU A 127 -9.43 -6.87 -22.25
CA GLU A 127 -10.32 -7.98 -21.91
C GLU A 127 -10.68 -7.98 -20.40
N PRO A 128 -11.88 -8.45 -20.04
CA PRO A 128 -12.27 -8.62 -18.63
C PRO A 128 -11.31 -9.52 -17.85
N GLY A 129 -10.86 -9.03 -16.71
CA GLY A 129 -9.97 -9.78 -15.83
C GLY A 129 -10.72 -10.51 -14.71
N GLN A 130 -10.06 -11.50 -14.12
CA GLN A 130 -10.54 -12.21 -12.95
C GLN A 130 -9.62 -11.95 -11.76
N SER A 131 -10.22 -11.56 -10.64
CA SER A 131 -9.50 -11.26 -9.41
C SER A 131 -9.20 -12.50 -8.61
N PHE A 132 -8.02 -12.52 -8.00
CA PHE A 132 -7.58 -13.55 -7.08
C PHE A 132 -6.75 -12.97 -5.95
N VAL A 133 -6.79 -13.63 -4.80
CA VAL A 133 -5.70 -13.52 -3.83
C VAL A 133 -4.81 -14.74 -4.02
N TYR A 134 -3.52 -14.50 -4.26
CA TYR A 134 -2.51 -15.54 -4.40
C TYR A 134 -1.70 -15.66 -3.12
N ALA A 135 -1.34 -16.89 -2.77
CA ALA A 135 -0.24 -17.22 -1.88
C ALA A 135 0.78 -18.04 -2.63
N LEU A 136 2.00 -17.56 -2.63
CA LEU A 136 3.16 -18.22 -3.19
C LEU A 136 4.09 -18.66 -2.05
N ASP A 137 4.81 -19.74 -2.24
CA ASP A 137 5.98 -20.01 -1.40
C ASP A 137 7.01 -18.92 -1.64
N LYS A 138 7.45 -18.25 -0.60
CA LYS A 138 8.36 -17.11 -0.75
C LYS A 138 9.75 -17.51 -1.26
N ASN A 139 10.19 -18.77 -1.04
CA ASN A 139 11.51 -19.25 -1.41
C ASN A 139 11.58 -19.77 -2.84
N THR A 140 10.46 -20.34 -3.36
CA THR A 140 10.41 -21.00 -4.66
C THR A 140 9.50 -20.33 -5.69
N GLY A 141 8.59 -19.45 -5.26
CA GLY A 141 7.55 -18.86 -6.11
C GLY A 141 6.42 -19.85 -6.48
N GLU A 142 6.42 -21.06 -5.96
CA GLU A 142 5.35 -22.02 -6.20
C GLU A 142 4.04 -21.56 -5.59
N GLN A 143 2.95 -21.73 -6.33
CA GLN A 143 1.61 -21.40 -5.84
C GLN A 143 1.17 -22.39 -4.77
N ARG A 144 1.01 -21.89 -3.54
CA ARG A 144 0.45 -22.67 -2.41
C ARG A 144 -1.07 -22.72 -2.48
N TRP A 145 -1.70 -21.60 -2.75
CA TRP A 145 -3.14 -21.50 -2.99
C TRP A 145 -3.49 -20.24 -3.81
N LYS A 146 -4.70 -20.26 -4.35
CA LYS A 146 -5.27 -19.17 -5.14
C LYS A 146 -6.77 -19.10 -4.85
N THR A 147 -7.26 -17.98 -4.35
CA THR A 147 -8.67 -17.82 -3.98
C THR A 147 -9.33 -16.79 -4.90
N PRO A 148 -10.38 -17.16 -5.66
CA PRO A 148 -11.10 -16.24 -6.55
C PRO A 148 -11.85 -15.17 -5.77
N ARG A 149 -11.92 -13.95 -6.35
CA ARG A 149 -12.58 -12.77 -5.80
C ARG A 149 -13.43 -12.07 -6.84
N GLY A 150 -14.34 -11.21 -6.38
CA GLY A 150 -15.15 -10.39 -7.25
C GLY A 150 -14.32 -9.40 -8.04
N SER A 151 -14.67 -9.20 -9.32
CA SER A 151 -13.87 -8.47 -10.31
C SER A 151 -14.58 -7.28 -10.94
N ALA A 152 -15.66 -6.75 -10.35
CA ALA A 152 -16.39 -5.62 -10.95
C ALA A 152 -15.49 -4.40 -11.19
N SER A 153 -14.62 -4.06 -10.23
CA SER A 153 -13.62 -3.00 -10.33
C SER A 153 -12.33 -3.42 -9.65
N ALA A 154 -11.19 -3.11 -10.26
CA ALA A 154 -9.91 -3.35 -9.65
C ALA A 154 -9.77 -2.55 -8.34
N SER A 155 -9.23 -3.18 -7.32
CA SER A 155 -8.84 -2.60 -6.04
C SER A 155 -7.32 -2.67 -5.89
N TYR A 156 -6.73 -1.75 -5.11
CA TYR A 156 -5.27 -1.62 -5.00
C TYR A 156 -4.78 -1.82 -3.56
N SER A 157 -5.70 -2.16 -2.68
CA SER A 157 -5.42 -2.44 -1.27
C SER A 157 -4.43 -3.59 -1.12
N VAL A 158 -3.42 -3.38 -0.30
CA VAL A 158 -2.44 -4.40 0.08
C VAL A 158 -3.01 -5.17 1.27
N PRO A 159 -3.04 -6.52 1.22
CA PRO A 159 -3.49 -7.33 2.36
C PRO A 159 -2.63 -7.11 3.60
N ALA A 160 -3.19 -7.37 4.77
CA ALA A 160 -2.45 -7.27 6.03
C ALA A 160 -2.79 -8.43 6.97
N ILE A 161 -1.83 -8.83 7.80
CA ILE A 161 -2.03 -9.89 8.79
C ILE A 161 -2.59 -9.28 10.08
N TYR A 162 -3.73 -9.79 10.50
CA TYR A 162 -4.36 -9.49 11.77
C TYR A 162 -4.17 -10.66 12.73
N SER A 163 -3.51 -10.42 13.85
CA SER A 163 -3.37 -11.43 14.91
C SER A 163 -4.55 -11.32 15.86
N GLY A 164 -5.58 -12.11 15.57
CA GLY A 164 -6.82 -12.19 16.33
C GLY A 164 -6.79 -13.26 17.43
N LYS A 165 -7.86 -13.33 18.20
CA LYS A 165 -8.00 -14.34 19.30
C LYS A 165 -7.96 -15.79 18.81
N ASN A 166 -8.38 -16.03 17.56
CA ASN A 166 -8.45 -17.38 16.96
C ASN A 166 -7.24 -17.69 16.05
N GLY A 167 -6.19 -16.90 16.13
CA GLY A 167 -4.99 -17.01 15.30
C GLY A 167 -4.87 -15.88 14.28
N ASP A 168 -3.87 -16.03 13.41
CA ASP A 168 -3.57 -15.03 12.40
C ASP A 168 -4.49 -15.16 11.19
N GLU A 169 -4.95 -14.03 10.69
CA GLU A 169 -5.88 -13.89 9.58
C GLU A 169 -5.31 -12.95 8.52
N LEU A 170 -5.44 -13.30 7.24
CA LEU A 170 -5.12 -12.40 6.13
C LEU A 170 -6.34 -11.54 5.80
N ILE A 171 -6.26 -10.26 6.15
CA ILE A 171 -7.34 -9.31 5.90
C ILE A 171 -7.14 -8.66 4.53
N CYS A 172 -8.19 -8.75 3.74
CA CYS A 172 -8.25 -8.18 2.40
C CYS A 172 -9.48 -7.26 2.26
N THR A 173 -9.40 -6.34 1.32
CA THR A 173 -10.51 -5.47 0.96
C THR A 173 -10.63 -5.35 -0.56
N ASN A 174 -11.86 -5.36 -1.06
CA ASN A 174 -12.17 -4.97 -2.43
C ASN A 174 -13.59 -4.40 -2.53
N THR A 175 -13.93 -3.87 -3.71
CA THR A 175 -15.23 -3.24 -3.96
C THR A 175 -16.38 -4.24 -3.90
N THR A 176 -16.19 -5.44 -4.42
CA THR A 176 -17.26 -6.43 -4.61
C THR A 176 -17.50 -7.27 -3.37
N ASP A 177 -16.44 -7.78 -2.74
CA ASP A 177 -16.53 -8.67 -1.58
C ASP A 177 -16.49 -7.90 -0.24
N GLY A 178 -16.20 -6.58 -0.28
CA GLY A 178 -16.10 -5.76 0.91
C GLY A 178 -14.79 -5.99 1.68
N MET A 179 -14.90 -6.15 3.00
CA MET A 179 -13.80 -6.56 3.87
C MET A 179 -13.95 -8.03 4.22
N TYR A 180 -12.90 -8.81 4.05
CA TYR A 180 -12.92 -10.24 4.31
C TYR A 180 -11.60 -10.76 4.88
N SER A 181 -11.70 -11.86 5.59
CA SER A 181 -10.57 -12.59 6.18
C SER A 181 -10.39 -13.93 5.49
N LEU A 182 -9.14 -14.24 5.18
CA LEU A 182 -8.72 -15.58 4.72
C LEU A 182 -7.81 -16.22 5.75
N ASN A 183 -7.87 -17.54 5.83
CA ASN A 183 -6.83 -18.30 6.50
C ASN A 183 -5.54 -18.18 5.67
N PRO A 184 -4.43 -17.66 6.23
CA PRO A 184 -3.23 -17.39 5.45
C PRO A 184 -2.57 -18.64 4.87
N PHE A 185 -2.80 -19.83 5.45
CA PHE A 185 -2.18 -21.08 5.00
C PHE A 185 -3.00 -21.84 3.96
N THR A 186 -4.33 -21.66 3.94
CA THR A 186 -5.23 -22.45 3.06
C THR A 186 -5.99 -21.59 2.04
N GLY A 187 -6.01 -20.27 2.21
CA GLY A 187 -6.82 -19.36 1.40
C GLY A 187 -8.33 -19.47 1.63
N LYS A 188 -8.78 -20.31 2.57
CA LYS A 188 -10.19 -20.46 2.91
C LYS A 188 -10.69 -19.19 3.63
N GLN A 189 -11.86 -18.72 3.24
CA GLN A 189 -12.48 -17.56 3.87
C GLN A 189 -12.96 -17.91 5.29
N ASN A 190 -12.55 -17.09 6.26
CA ASN A 190 -13.03 -17.20 7.65
C ASN A 190 -14.34 -16.43 7.84
N TRP A 191 -14.39 -15.18 7.36
CA TRP A 191 -15.55 -14.31 7.40
C TRP A 191 -15.48 -13.26 6.28
N GLY A 192 -16.60 -12.56 6.06
CA GLY A 192 -16.68 -11.42 5.16
C GLY A 192 -17.86 -10.52 5.52
N ILE A 193 -17.73 -9.23 5.18
CA ILE A 193 -18.78 -8.23 5.36
C ILE A 193 -18.77 -7.22 4.22
N ILE A 194 -19.93 -6.96 3.61
CA ILE A 194 -20.07 -5.93 2.58
C ILE A 194 -20.06 -4.56 3.25
N ALA A 195 -18.87 -3.99 3.33
CA ALA A 195 -18.61 -2.72 4.02
C ALA A 195 -18.39 -1.54 3.06
N PHE A 196 -18.17 -1.81 1.77
CA PHE A 196 -17.76 -0.83 0.79
C PHE A 196 -18.73 -0.75 -0.39
N ASN A 197 -18.89 0.45 -0.92
CA ASN A 197 -19.74 0.74 -2.09
C ASN A 197 -18.93 1.31 -3.27
N MET A 198 -17.63 1.57 -3.07
CA MET A 198 -16.71 2.10 -4.06
C MET A 198 -15.37 1.37 -3.99
N ARG A 199 -14.41 1.80 -4.81
CA ARG A 199 -13.07 1.20 -4.88
C ARG A 199 -12.32 1.31 -3.56
N THR A 200 -11.55 0.26 -3.23
CA THR A 200 -10.60 0.26 -2.12
C THR A 200 -9.18 0.43 -2.65
N VAL A 201 -8.44 1.37 -2.10
CA VAL A 201 -7.03 1.65 -2.46
C VAL A 201 -6.15 1.54 -1.23
N SER A 202 -6.57 2.16 -0.12
CA SER A 202 -5.88 2.05 1.16
C SER A 202 -5.88 0.63 1.72
N SER A 203 -4.86 0.30 2.47
CA SER A 203 -4.70 -1.01 3.13
C SER A 203 -5.47 -1.08 4.44
N PRO A 204 -5.86 -2.28 4.92
CA PRO A 204 -6.45 -2.45 6.25
C PRO A 204 -5.51 -1.96 7.35
N VAL A 205 -6.08 -1.34 8.38
CA VAL A 205 -5.39 -0.87 9.59
C VAL A 205 -6.02 -1.49 10.82
N PHE A 206 -5.24 -1.81 11.82
CA PHE A 206 -5.68 -2.52 13.03
C PHE A 206 -5.47 -1.66 14.26
N ALA A 207 -6.52 -1.49 15.06
CA ALA A 207 -6.44 -0.86 16.37
C ALA A 207 -7.66 -1.24 17.23
N ASN A 208 -7.50 -1.38 18.54
CA ASN A 208 -8.59 -1.60 19.50
C ASN A 208 -9.52 -2.78 19.14
N ASN A 209 -8.96 -3.88 18.66
CA ASN A 209 -9.72 -5.02 18.14
C ASN A 209 -10.66 -4.67 16.97
N LEU A 210 -10.42 -3.57 16.29
CA LEU A 210 -11.11 -3.16 15.08
C LEU A 210 -10.21 -3.33 13.86
N ILE A 211 -10.82 -3.61 12.74
CA ILE A 211 -10.20 -3.58 11.41
C ILE A 211 -10.82 -2.40 10.67
N LEU A 212 -9.96 -1.46 10.25
CA LEU A 212 -10.38 -0.26 9.56
C LEU A 212 -10.01 -0.38 8.08
N GLY A 213 -10.94 -0.05 7.21
CA GLY A 213 -10.72 0.01 5.77
C GLY A 213 -11.38 1.23 5.18
N SER A 214 -10.86 1.78 4.09
CA SER A 214 -11.49 2.89 3.39
C SER A 214 -11.90 2.54 1.96
N THR A 215 -12.90 3.24 1.49
CA THR A 215 -13.44 3.16 0.14
C THR A 215 -13.71 4.55 -0.39
N GLY A 216 -13.62 4.72 -1.70
CA GLY A 216 -13.89 6.04 -2.26
C GLY A 216 -13.66 6.16 -3.76
N SER A 217 -13.65 7.40 -4.20
CA SER A 217 -13.31 7.81 -5.56
C SER A 217 -12.67 9.20 -5.56
N GLY A 218 -12.02 9.55 -6.66
CA GLY A 218 -11.51 10.92 -6.87
C GLY A 218 -12.60 12.00 -6.87
N GLY A 219 -13.87 11.61 -7.13
CA GLY A 219 -15.04 12.49 -7.09
C GLY A 219 -15.62 12.73 -5.70
N GLY A 220 -15.22 11.93 -4.70
CA GLY A 220 -15.76 12.02 -3.32
C GLY A 220 -16.64 10.82 -2.96
N GLY A 221 -17.47 10.95 -1.91
CA GLY A 221 -18.26 9.86 -1.34
C GLY A 221 -17.42 8.86 -0.53
N ASN A 222 -16.22 9.26 -0.13
CA ASN A 222 -15.28 8.42 0.57
C ASN A 222 -15.74 8.11 1.99
N SER A 223 -15.41 6.93 2.47
CA SER A 223 -15.67 6.56 3.86
C SER A 223 -14.57 5.66 4.43
N VAL A 224 -14.36 5.78 5.74
CA VAL A 224 -13.63 4.79 6.55
C VAL A 224 -14.66 3.97 7.32
N VAL A 225 -14.53 2.67 7.27
CA VAL A 225 -15.42 1.74 7.98
C VAL A 225 -14.61 0.98 9.02
N ALA A 226 -15.07 1.00 10.26
CA ALA A 226 -14.50 0.23 11.36
C ALA A 226 -15.33 -1.05 11.56
N VAL A 227 -14.70 -2.19 11.41
CA VAL A 227 -15.30 -3.51 11.55
C VAL A 227 -14.77 -4.20 12.80
N GLN A 228 -15.66 -4.70 13.65
CA GLN A 228 -15.33 -5.65 14.70
C GLN A 228 -15.22 -7.03 14.07
N PRO A 229 -14.02 -7.66 14.05
CA PRO A 229 -13.85 -9.00 13.50
C PRO A 229 -14.49 -10.08 14.38
N GLY A 230 -14.78 -11.23 13.76
CA GLY A 230 -15.33 -12.41 14.42
C GLY A 230 -16.09 -13.28 13.43
N ALA A 231 -16.64 -14.41 13.89
CA ALA A 231 -17.42 -15.32 13.05
C ALA A 231 -18.63 -14.62 12.37
N LYS A 232 -19.17 -13.59 13.02
CA LYS A 232 -20.19 -12.67 12.49
C LYS A 232 -19.66 -11.25 12.65
N PRO A 233 -18.90 -10.71 11.69
CA PRO A 233 -18.32 -9.37 11.78
C PRO A 233 -19.42 -8.31 11.78
N THR A 234 -19.19 -7.20 12.48
CA THR A 234 -20.15 -6.09 12.57
C THR A 234 -19.46 -4.75 12.32
N ILE A 235 -20.17 -3.84 11.66
CA ILE A 235 -19.71 -2.46 11.52
C ILE A 235 -19.96 -1.73 12.84
N ARG A 236 -18.92 -1.16 13.42
CA ARG A 236 -18.97 -0.39 14.68
C ARG A 236 -19.30 1.06 14.44
N PHE A 237 -18.63 1.67 13.46
CA PHE A 237 -18.90 3.03 13.01
C PHE A 237 -18.41 3.24 11.58
N LYS A 238 -18.84 4.34 10.99
CA LYS A 238 -18.45 4.78 9.65
C LYS A 238 -18.17 6.29 9.67
N LEU A 239 -17.01 6.68 9.14
CA LEU A 239 -16.64 8.06 8.90
C LEU A 239 -16.92 8.39 7.43
N GLU A 240 -17.80 9.36 7.15
CA GLU A 240 -18.22 9.71 5.78
C GLU A 240 -17.74 11.10 5.33
N ARG A 241 -17.12 11.88 6.24
CA ARG A 241 -16.60 13.20 5.92
C ARG A 241 -15.09 13.22 6.06
N ALA A 242 -14.40 13.85 5.09
CA ALA A 242 -12.95 13.96 5.05
C ALA A 242 -12.22 12.60 5.22
N ALA A 243 -12.86 11.53 4.74
CA ALA A 243 -12.31 10.18 4.75
C ALA A 243 -11.31 10.01 3.60
N PRO A 244 -10.13 9.40 3.81
CA PRO A 244 -9.16 9.14 2.76
C PRO A 244 -9.67 8.08 1.78
N TYR A 245 -9.30 8.25 0.51
CA TYR A 245 -9.48 7.25 -0.53
C TYR A 245 -8.17 6.52 -0.83
N VAL A 246 -7.10 7.25 -1.14
CA VAL A 246 -5.79 6.69 -1.49
C VAL A 246 -4.91 6.49 -0.26
N PRO A 247 -4.66 7.49 0.60
CA PRO A 247 -3.80 7.30 1.75
C PRO A 247 -4.37 6.29 2.75
N THR A 248 -3.52 5.37 3.21
CA THR A 248 -3.84 4.48 4.33
C THR A 248 -3.73 5.28 5.63
N SER A 249 -4.74 5.19 6.49
CA SER A 249 -4.75 5.86 7.78
C SER A 249 -3.70 5.26 8.73
N VAL A 250 -3.33 5.99 9.77
CA VAL A 250 -2.38 5.55 10.79
C VAL A 250 -2.98 5.72 12.18
N THR A 251 -2.59 4.85 13.11
CA THR A 251 -3.14 4.83 14.46
C THR A 251 -2.07 5.07 15.52
N LYS A 252 -2.51 5.62 16.66
CA LYS A 252 -1.76 5.66 17.91
C LYS A 252 -2.75 5.50 19.06
N ASP A 253 -2.56 4.49 19.89
CA ASP A 253 -3.44 4.18 21.01
C ASP A 253 -4.90 4.06 20.54
N ASN A 254 -5.80 4.91 21.07
CA ASN A 254 -7.20 4.99 20.66
C ASN A 254 -7.46 6.03 19.55
N LEU A 255 -6.45 6.56 18.90
CA LEU A 255 -6.58 7.60 17.88
C LEU A 255 -6.34 7.04 16.49
N LEU A 256 -7.21 7.43 15.55
CA LEU A 256 -7.04 7.22 14.12
C LEU A 256 -6.81 8.56 13.43
N PHE A 257 -5.74 8.63 12.64
CA PHE A 257 -5.40 9.82 11.86
C PHE A 257 -5.63 9.54 10.38
N CYS A 258 -6.55 10.30 9.79
CA CYS A 258 -6.99 10.19 8.40
C CYS A 258 -6.50 11.39 7.60
N PHE A 259 -5.58 11.17 6.65
CA PHE A 259 -5.11 12.18 5.71
C PHE A 259 -5.95 12.07 4.44
N TYR A 260 -6.96 12.93 4.32
CA TYR A 260 -7.83 12.94 3.14
C TYR A 260 -7.09 13.48 1.92
N ASP A 261 -7.31 12.85 0.77
CA ASP A 261 -6.65 13.17 -0.52
C ASP A 261 -6.65 14.68 -0.86
N LYS A 262 -7.68 15.41 -0.45
CA LYS A 262 -7.83 16.85 -0.70
C LYS A 262 -7.33 17.73 0.46
N GLY A 263 -6.39 17.25 1.24
CA GLY A 263 -5.64 18.03 2.22
C GLY A 263 -6.37 18.31 3.54
N ILE A 264 -7.21 17.42 4.01
CA ILE A 264 -7.78 17.51 5.35
C ILE A 264 -7.20 16.38 6.22
N LEU A 265 -6.69 16.73 7.39
CA LEU A 265 -6.35 15.79 8.44
C LEU A 265 -7.47 15.72 9.47
N SER A 266 -7.96 14.51 9.73
CA SER A 266 -8.93 14.23 10.79
C SER A 266 -8.31 13.32 11.84
N CYS A 267 -8.59 13.60 13.12
CA CYS A 267 -8.31 12.70 14.24
C CYS A 267 -9.63 12.17 14.80
N ILE A 268 -9.73 10.87 14.94
CA ILE A 268 -10.94 10.17 15.37
C ILE A 268 -10.63 9.35 16.62
N ASP A 269 -11.48 9.43 17.63
CA ASP A 269 -11.48 8.51 18.77
C ASP A 269 -12.04 7.15 18.34
N LEU A 270 -11.24 6.10 18.44
CA LEU A 270 -11.61 4.74 18.00
C LEU A 270 -12.63 4.05 18.91
N LYS A 271 -12.86 4.56 20.13
CA LYS A 271 -13.86 3.98 21.05
C LYS A 271 -15.25 4.49 20.74
N SER A 272 -15.39 5.80 20.54
CA SER A 272 -16.67 6.45 20.24
C SER A 272 -16.97 6.52 18.74
N GLY A 273 -15.94 6.58 17.88
CA GLY A 273 -16.06 6.90 16.46
C GLY A 273 -16.19 8.41 16.20
N GLU A 274 -16.05 9.24 17.22
CA GLU A 274 -16.19 10.69 17.12
C GLU A 274 -14.93 11.35 16.55
N THR A 275 -15.13 12.38 15.75
CA THR A 275 -14.05 13.22 15.23
C THR A 275 -13.65 14.25 16.28
N LEU A 276 -12.41 14.13 16.77
CA LEU A 276 -11.83 15.06 17.75
C LEU A 276 -11.43 16.39 17.12
N TYR A 277 -10.84 16.33 15.92
CA TYR A 277 -10.57 17.52 15.10
C TYR A 277 -10.55 17.21 13.62
N GLN A 278 -10.78 18.24 12.80
CA GLN A 278 -10.53 18.26 11.35
C GLN A 278 -9.79 19.55 11.01
N GLN A 279 -8.66 19.42 10.32
CA GLN A 279 -7.84 20.57 9.96
C GLN A 279 -7.47 20.52 8.48
N ARG A 280 -7.69 21.63 7.75
CA ARG A 280 -7.25 21.81 6.38
C ARG A 280 -5.75 22.16 6.36
N LEU A 281 -5.01 21.52 5.46
CA LEU A 281 -3.56 21.70 5.31
C LEU A 281 -3.19 22.38 3.98
N ASP A 282 -4.17 22.70 3.15
CA ASP A 282 -4.03 23.40 1.85
C ASP A 282 -3.05 22.72 0.89
N CYS A 283 -3.12 21.39 0.81
CA CYS A 283 -2.31 20.52 -0.05
C CYS A 283 -3.12 19.31 -0.50
N ALA A 284 -2.52 18.40 -1.26
CA ALA A 284 -3.11 17.13 -1.63
C ALA A 284 -2.21 15.97 -1.23
N PHE A 285 -2.80 14.84 -0.84
CA PHE A 285 -2.08 13.64 -0.43
C PHE A 285 -2.39 12.45 -1.35
N SER A 286 -1.34 11.71 -1.74
CA SER A 286 -1.44 10.38 -2.36
C SER A 286 -0.63 9.36 -1.57
N GLY A 287 0.53 9.74 -1.02
CA GLY A 287 1.31 8.92 -0.11
C GLY A 287 0.60 8.73 1.23
N SER A 288 0.76 7.56 1.82
CA SER A 288 0.25 7.29 3.17
C SER A 288 1.14 7.94 4.23
N PRO A 289 0.58 8.41 5.34
CA PRO A 289 1.37 8.85 6.49
C PRO A 289 2.07 7.65 7.14
N ILE A 290 3.17 7.95 7.83
CA ILE A 290 3.78 7.04 8.80
C ILE A 290 3.81 7.69 10.18
N ARG A 291 3.82 6.86 11.21
CA ARG A 291 4.03 7.31 12.59
C ARG A 291 5.38 6.84 13.12
N VAL A 292 6.13 7.78 13.67
CA VAL A 292 7.39 7.49 14.38
C VAL A 292 7.32 8.13 15.75
N GLY A 293 7.20 7.32 16.79
CA GLY A 293 6.92 7.79 18.16
C GLY A 293 5.62 8.59 18.23
N ASP A 294 5.72 9.84 18.68
CA ASP A 294 4.60 10.77 18.82
C ASP A 294 4.43 11.73 17.63
N LYS A 295 5.00 11.38 16.47
CA LYS A 295 4.95 12.24 15.27
C LYS A 295 4.38 11.48 14.09
N LEU A 296 3.54 12.16 13.32
CA LEU A 296 3.05 11.75 12.01
C LEU A 296 3.89 12.44 10.94
N TYR A 297 4.29 11.69 9.92
CA TYR A 297 4.99 12.20 8.75
C TYR A 297 4.18 11.84 7.51
N CYS A 298 3.79 12.83 6.73
CA CYS A 298 3.09 12.64 5.47
C CYS A 298 3.68 13.57 4.41
N ILE A 299 3.95 13.04 3.21
CA ILE A 299 4.42 13.82 2.08
C ILE A 299 3.21 14.21 1.25
N ASP A 300 3.05 15.48 0.93
CA ASP A 300 2.05 15.93 -0.02
C ASP A 300 2.50 15.74 -1.48
N GLU A 301 1.59 15.97 -2.45
CA GLU A 301 1.89 15.77 -3.87
C GLU A 301 2.95 16.74 -4.41
N GLU A 302 3.18 17.89 -3.74
CA GLU A 302 4.22 18.87 -4.10
C GLU A 302 5.60 18.50 -3.51
N GLY A 303 5.65 17.48 -2.64
CA GLY A 303 6.88 17.00 -2.01
C GLY A 303 7.22 17.73 -0.70
N VAL A 304 6.24 18.30 -0.02
CA VAL A 304 6.44 18.84 1.32
C VAL A 304 6.12 17.78 2.36
N VAL A 305 7.05 17.53 3.27
CA VAL A 305 6.85 16.61 4.39
C VAL A 305 6.21 17.38 5.54
N HIS A 306 4.95 17.08 5.81
CA HIS A 306 4.23 17.58 6.98
C HIS A 306 4.57 16.73 8.20
N VAL A 307 5.06 17.35 9.27
CA VAL A 307 5.31 16.73 10.56
C VAL A 307 4.28 17.24 11.56
N ILE A 308 3.47 16.33 12.09
CA ILE A 308 2.32 16.68 12.94
C ILE A 308 2.37 15.83 14.21
N ALA A 309 1.95 16.38 15.34
CA ALA A 309 1.86 15.63 16.59
C ALA A 309 0.78 14.54 16.48
N ALA A 310 1.10 13.32 16.88
CA ALA A 310 0.14 12.22 16.99
C ALA A 310 -0.60 12.31 18.33
N SER A 311 -1.51 13.32 18.46
CA SER A 311 -2.23 13.64 19.69
C SER A 311 -3.68 14.01 19.43
N GLN A 312 -4.49 14.12 20.49
CA GLN A 312 -5.89 14.54 20.44
C GLN A 312 -6.04 16.03 20.04
N GLU A 313 -4.99 16.83 20.19
CA GLU A 313 -4.94 18.22 19.79
C GLU A 313 -4.10 18.36 18.52
N PHE A 314 -4.60 19.14 17.56
CA PHE A 314 -3.87 19.41 16.33
C PHE A 314 -2.67 20.32 16.57
N LYS A 315 -1.47 19.86 16.17
CA LYS A 315 -0.24 20.66 16.26
C LYS A 315 0.69 20.32 15.11
N VAL A 316 1.00 21.30 14.27
CA VAL A 316 2.05 21.23 13.26
C VAL A 316 3.40 21.39 13.95
N LEU A 317 4.30 20.43 13.74
CA LEU A 317 5.66 20.44 14.26
C LEU A 317 6.70 20.91 13.24
N GLY A 318 6.35 20.80 11.94
CA GLY A 318 7.20 21.26 10.85
C GLY A 318 6.62 21.00 9.48
N LYS A 319 7.13 21.74 8.48
CA LYS A 319 6.92 21.53 7.05
C LYS A 319 8.29 21.57 6.38
N ASN A 320 8.64 20.52 5.67
CA ASN A 320 9.99 20.36 5.13
C ASN A 320 9.88 20.04 3.63
N PRO A 321 10.12 21.01 2.74
CA PRO A 321 10.09 20.79 1.31
C PRO A 321 11.28 19.92 0.88
N LEU A 322 11.01 18.91 0.03
CA LEU A 322 12.04 18.06 -0.57
C LEU A 322 12.54 18.61 -1.91
N GLY A 323 11.92 19.67 -2.44
CA GLY A 323 12.29 20.31 -3.70
C GLY A 323 11.75 19.61 -4.95
N GLU A 324 11.01 18.52 -4.82
CA GLU A 324 10.45 17.78 -5.95
C GLU A 324 9.20 17.03 -5.49
N ALA A 325 8.20 16.91 -6.36
CA ALA A 325 6.94 16.23 -6.13
C ALA A 325 7.11 14.75 -5.74
N SER A 326 6.19 14.23 -4.93
CA SER A 326 6.19 12.84 -4.46
C SER A 326 4.78 12.29 -4.28
N ARG A 327 4.63 10.99 -4.47
CA ARG A 327 3.44 10.20 -4.12
C ARG A 327 3.79 8.95 -3.34
N SER A 328 4.98 8.90 -2.76
CA SER A 328 5.48 7.72 -2.06
C SER A 328 5.28 7.81 -0.55
N VAL A 329 5.36 6.65 0.09
CA VAL A 329 5.40 6.52 1.54
C VAL A 329 6.87 6.50 1.97
N PRO A 330 7.29 7.27 3.00
CA PRO A 330 8.66 7.22 3.49
C PRO A 330 8.95 5.89 4.20
N ALA A 331 10.21 5.46 4.14
CA ALA A 331 10.72 4.35 4.96
C ALA A 331 11.55 4.87 6.13
N VAL A 332 11.57 4.11 7.24
CA VAL A 332 12.34 4.44 8.43
C VAL A 332 13.19 3.24 8.85
N SER A 333 14.47 3.44 9.01
CA SER A 333 15.38 2.40 9.48
C SER A 333 16.67 3.01 10.07
N GLY A 334 17.20 2.44 11.14
CA GLY A 334 18.49 2.82 11.71
C GLY A 334 18.61 4.30 12.09
N GLY A 335 17.53 4.93 12.58
CA GLY A 335 17.49 6.35 12.91
C GLY A 335 17.47 7.30 11.71
N ARG A 336 17.20 6.78 10.52
CA ARG A 336 17.11 7.54 9.26
C ARG A 336 15.74 7.41 8.64
N MET A 337 15.32 8.43 7.90
CA MET A 337 14.12 8.43 7.05
C MET A 337 14.55 8.51 5.59
N TYR A 338 13.89 7.72 4.75
CA TYR A 338 14.15 7.66 3.31
C TYR A 338 12.90 8.12 2.58
N PHE A 339 13.01 9.24 1.87
CA PHE A 339 11.95 9.85 1.08
C PHE A 339 12.24 9.64 -0.40
N ARG A 340 11.25 9.18 -1.16
CA ARG A 340 11.36 9.09 -2.61
C ARG A 340 10.51 10.18 -3.25
N THR A 341 11.14 10.98 -4.08
CA THR A 341 10.51 11.90 -5.02
C THR A 341 10.47 11.27 -6.42
N TYR A 342 10.07 11.99 -7.44
CA TYR A 342 10.01 11.43 -8.78
C TYR A 342 11.37 10.94 -9.29
N SER A 343 12.44 11.69 -9.07
CA SER A 343 13.76 11.36 -9.59
C SER A 343 14.82 11.05 -8.53
N HIS A 344 14.55 11.35 -7.23
CA HIS A 344 15.54 11.19 -6.16
C HIS A 344 15.08 10.25 -5.04
N LEU A 345 16.05 9.65 -4.36
CA LEU A 345 15.93 9.09 -3.03
C LEU A 345 16.70 9.97 -2.06
N ILE A 346 16.01 10.54 -1.10
CA ILE A 346 16.57 11.48 -0.12
C ILE A 346 16.61 10.77 1.24
N CYS A 347 17.78 10.75 1.87
CA CYS A 347 17.97 10.20 3.21
C CYS A 347 18.19 11.34 4.21
N VAL A 348 17.39 11.37 5.28
CA VAL A 348 17.49 12.32 6.38
C VAL A 348 17.72 11.56 7.68
N GLY A 349 18.70 11.97 8.44
CA GLY A 349 19.03 11.38 9.75
C GLY A 349 19.77 12.37 10.64
N ALA A 350 19.80 12.10 11.93
CA ALA A 350 20.65 12.88 12.83
C ALA A 350 22.14 12.71 12.45
N LYS A 351 22.90 13.82 12.47
CA LYS A 351 24.36 13.70 12.41
C LYS A 351 24.81 12.84 13.58
N LYS A 352 25.62 11.78 13.32
CA LYS A 352 26.35 11.15 14.39
C LYS A 352 27.27 12.20 15.00
N SER A 353 27.02 12.53 16.26
CA SER A 353 27.95 13.32 17.08
C SER A 353 29.28 12.59 17.24
#